data_0ed0e793e6ab71bbe0a95cbe03b150f9
#
_entry.id   0ed0e793e6ab71bbe0a95cbe03b150f9
#
_cell.length_a   1.000
_cell.length_b   1.000
_cell.length_c   1.000
_cell.angle_alpha   90.00
_cell.angle_beta   90.00
_cell.angle_gamma   90.00
#
_symmetry.space_group_name_H-M   'P 1'
#
loop_
_entity.id
_entity.type
_entity.pdbx_description
1 polymer ?
#
loop_
_entity_poly.entity_id
_entity_poly.type
_entity_poly.pdbx_seq_one_letter_code
_entity_poly.pdbx_strand_id
1 'polypeptide(L)'
;MKTTIAVILFFLSSINCQAQANKLELGLSVFPNFSLGIITNDGSVPSEVESGYRDIEIAKPSISSTIFVEYSINEKSIIGLGMGYQNNGSRTKKEDAMVWGINPDTGEAYLEPNLVQVRNINSHYNIEIPLYYKRILGEKLFVLIGTSSILNISNTQTSIQYHADGSKKRNTWEDNSTEFRKFNFSGNIGFGFDYLNTEKLSLFVFPYLQYGFLGVSKTAPLNRNFLSIGISTGIRF
;
A
#
# COMPACT_ATOMS: atom_id res chain seq x y z
N MET A 1 4.69 -17.91 -18.26
CA MET A 1 5.54 -16.71 -18.24
C MET A 1 5.87 -16.14 -19.64
N LYS A 2 6.28 -16.93 -20.63
CA LYS A 2 6.62 -16.39 -21.97
C LYS A 2 5.42 -15.76 -22.72
N THR A 3 4.23 -16.29 -22.57
CA THR A 3 3.00 -15.78 -23.20
C THR A 3 2.54 -14.43 -22.61
N THR A 4 2.72 -14.22 -21.31
CA THR A 4 2.32 -12.98 -20.64
C THR A 4 3.19 -11.79 -21.08
N ILE A 5 4.51 -12.02 -21.28
CA ILE A 5 5.44 -10.99 -21.76
C ILE A 5 5.11 -10.60 -23.20
N ALA A 6 4.73 -11.58 -24.05
CA ALA A 6 4.35 -11.32 -25.44
C ALA A 6 3.07 -10.47 -25.55
N VAL A 7 2.09 -10.70 -24.67
CA VAL A 7 0.85 -9.90 -24.62
C VAL A 7 1.14 -8.47 -24.18
N ILE A 8 2.00 -8.27 -23.20
CA ILE A 8 2.41 -6.93 -22.74
C ILE A 8 3.16 -6.19 -23.86
N LEU A 9 4.09 -6.86 -24.55
CA LEU A 9 4.82 -6.29 -25.67
C LEU A 9 3.92 -5.98 -26.88
N PHE A 10 2.90 -6.82 -27.13
CA PHE A 10 1.91 -6.57 -28.20
C PHE A 10 1.03 -5.36 -27.88
N PHE A 11 0.59 -5.19 -26.62
CA PHE A 11 -0.11 -3.97 -26.18
C PHE A 11 0.76 -2.73 -26.28
N LEU A 12 2.04 -2.81 -25.89
CA LEU A 12 2.99 -1.69 -26.01
C LEU A 12 3.31 -1.33 -27.47
N SER A 13 3.30 -2.29 -28.39
CA SER A 13 3.53 -2.02 -29.82
C SER A 13 2.30 -1.49 -30.56
N SER A 14 1.09 -1.86 -30.13
CA SER A 14 -0.15 -1.34 -30.72
C SER A 14 -0.47 0.12 -30.32
N ILE A 15 0.10 0.64 -29.23
CA ILE A 15 -0.05 2.03 -28.80
C ILE A 15 0.69 3.00 -29.76
N ASN A 16 1.68 2.53 -30.51
CA ASN A 16 2.39 3.36 -31.51
C ASN A 16 1.60 3.61 -32.80
N CYS A 17 0.41 3.02 -32.96
CA CYS A 17 -0.42 3.21 -34.14
C CYS A 17 -1.57 4.19 -33.81
N GLN A 18 -1.40 5.44 -34.24
CA GLN A 18 -2.33 6.57 -34.19
C GLN A 18 -2.30 7.44 -32.91
N ALA A 19 -1.13 7.92 -32.54
CA ALA A 19 -1.05 9.18 -31.81
C ALA A 19 -1.59 10.32 -32.69
N GLN A 20 -2.88 10.56 -32.65
CA GLN A 20 -3.34 11.94 -32.87
C GLN A 20 -2.64 12.80 -31.81
N ALA A 21 -1.69 13.56 -32.30
CA ALA A 21 -0.73 14.36 -31.57
C ALA A 21 -1.23 14.82 -30.18
N ASN A 22 -0.46 14.51 -29.14
CA ASN A 22 -0.34 15.24 -27.89
C ASN A 22 -1.42 15.13 -26.83
N LYS A 23 -2.32 14.14 -26.85
CA LYS A 23 -3.36 14.05 -25.81
C LYS A 23 -3.26 12.84 -24.88
N LEU A 24 -2.56 11.79 -25.27
CA LEU A 24 -2.46 10.54 -24.52
C LEU A 24 -1.01 10.26 -24.12
N GLU A 25 -0.75 10.12 -22.84
CA GLU A 25 0.55 9.75 -22.29
C GLU A 25 0.44 8.44 -21.51
N LEU A 26 1.41 7.55 -21.69
CA LEU A 26 1.56 6.33 -20.90
C LEU A 26 2.62 6.58 -19.84
N GLY A 27 2.41 6.08 -18.62
CA GLY A 27 3.40 6.25 -17.56
C GLY A 27 3.50 5.08 -16.62
N LEU A 28 4.59 5.13 -15.84
CA LEU A 28 4.90 4.20 -14.77
C LEU A 28 5.30 5.01 -13.53
N SER A 29 4.79 4.62 -12.36
CA SER A 29 5.18 5.21 -11.09
C SER A 29 5.47 4.19 -10.02
N VAL A 30 6.32 4.57 -9.08
CA VAL A 30 6.64 3.85 -7.86
C VAL A 30 6.36 4.76 -6.69
N PHE A 31 5.75 4.20 -5.66
CA PHE A 31 5.31 4.90 -4.46
C PHE A 31 5.85 4.22 -3.20
N PRO A 32 7.10 4.51 -2.77
CA PRO A 32 7.54 4.20 -1.42
C PRO A 32 6.73 5.03 -0.40
N ASN A 33 6.12 4.35 0.56
CA ASN A 33 5.19 4.96 1.49
C ASN A 33 5.26 4.36 2.89
N PHE A 34 4.66 5.06 3.83
CA PHE A 34 4.33 4.57 5.16
C PHE A 34 2.82 4.38 5.24
N SER A 35 2.39 3.18 5.58
CA SER A 35 0.99 2.83 5.78
C SER A 35 0.69 2.76 7.27
N LEU A 36 -0.32 3.50 7.73
CA LEU A 36 -0.79 3.55 9.11
C LEU A 36 -2.24 3.07 9.18
N GLY A 37 -2.52 2.12 10.07
CA GLY A 37 -3.89 1.70 10.39
C GLY A 37 -4.56 2.71 11.31
N ILE A 38 -5.60 3.39 10.82
CA ILE A 38 -6.48 4.18 11.67
C ILE A 38 -7.54 3.24 12.22
N ILE A 39 -7.47 2.99 13.54
CA ILE A 39 -8.37 2.05 14.21
C ILE A 39 -9.73 2.73 14.42
N THR A 40 -10.77 2.03 14.02
CA THR A 40 -12.17 2.38 14.26
C THR A 40 -12.85 1.29 15.08
N ASN A 41 -13.65 1.68 16.07
CA ASN A 41 -14.38 0.80 16.98
C ASN A 41 -15.88 0.98 16.72
N ASP A 42 -16.62 -0.11 16.61
CA ASP A 42 -18.07 -0.09 16.46
C ASP A 42 -18.83 0.11 17.81
N GLY A 43 -18.08 0.22 18.89
CA GLY A 43 -18.58 0.41 20.25
C GLY A 43 -18.80 -0.88 21.04
N SER A 44 -18.55 -2.04 20.44
CA SER A 44 -18.68 -3.33 21.12
C SER A 44 -17.43 -3.72 21.92
N VAL A 45 -16.29 -3.04 21.67
CA VAL A 45 -15.02 -3.30 22.35
C VAL A 45 -14.74 -2.17 23.35
N PRO A 46 -14.28 -2.47 24.59
CA PRO A 46 -13.88 -1.47 25.54
C PRO A 46 -12.81 -0.51 24.99
N SER A 47 -12.89 0.76 25.36
CA SER A 47 -11.97 1.81 24.90
C SER A 47 -10.51 1.56 25.29
N GLU A 48 -10.29 0.86 26.40
CA GLU A 48 -8.97 0.48 26.89
C GLU A 48 -8.27 -0.50 25.91
N VAL A 49 -9.04 -1.41 25.30
CA VAL A 49 -8.52 -2.34 24.29
C VAL A 49 -8.17 -1.59 23.01
N GLU A 50 -9.04 -0.67 22.57
CA GLU A 50 -8.77 0.18 21.40
C GLU A 50 -7.52 1.04 21.63
N SER A 51 -7.39 1.69 22.79
CA SER A 51 -6.22 2.51 23.13
C SER A 51 -4.94 1.69 23.17
N GLY A 52 -5.00 0.47 23.72
CA GLY A 52 -3.88 -0.46 23.71
C GLY A 52 -3.35 -0.74 22.28
N TYR A 53 -4.25 -1.02 21.32
CA TYR A 53 -3.82 -1.20 19.93
C TYR A 53 -3.24 0.09 19.32
N ARG A 54 -3.82 1.25 19.59
CA ARG A 54 -3.31 2.55 19.09
C ARG A 54 -1.91 2.85 19.64
N ASP A 55 -1.62 2.47 20.87
CA ASP A 55 -0.34 2.71 21.52
C ASP A 55 0.79 1.85 20.96
N ILE A 56 0.47 0.64 20.51
CA ILE A 56 1.47 -0.31 20.00
C ILE A 56 1.62 -0.27 18.48
N GLU A 57 0.57 0.09 17.72
CA GLU A 57 0.65 0.15 16.26
C GLU A 57 1.41 1.38 15.76
N ILE A 58 2.31 1.15 14.82
CA ILE A 58 3.09 2.20 14.16
C ILE A 58 3.03 2.03 12.64
N ALA A 59 3.39 3.08 11.92
CA ALA A 59 3.40 3.06 10.48
C ALA A 59 4.34 1.99 9.92
N LYS A 60 3.85 1.22 8.94
CA LYS A 60 4.58 0.18 8.22
C LYS A 60 5.19 0.76 6.95
N PRO A 61 6.51 0.65 6.70
CA PRO A 61 7.08 0.97 5.41
C PRO A 61 6.55 -0.01 4.34
N SER A 62 6.17 0.53 3.21
CA SER A 62 5.55 -0.20 2.11
C SER A 62 6.02 0.37 0.77
N ILE A 63 5.79 -0.37 -0.31
CA ILE A 63 6.04 0.09 -1.67
C ILE A 63 4.88 -0.32 -2.55
N SER A 64 4.44 0.60 -3.40
CA SER A 64 3.39 0.40 -4.40
C SER A 64 3.90 0.83 -5.77
N SER A 65 3.27 0.37 -6.84
CA SER A 65 3.65 0.73 -8.20
C SER A 65 2.41 0.75 -9.09
N THR A 66 2.41 1.63 -10.09
CA THR A 66 1.24 1.81 -10.98
C THR A 66 1.70 2.07 -12.40
N ILE A 67 1.07 1.40 -13.35
CA ILE A 67 1.09 1.76 -14.78
C ILE A 67 -0.17 2.57 -15.03
N PHE A 68 -0.06 3.68 -15.72
CA PHE A 68 -1.18 4.58 -15.95
C PHE A 68 -1.17 5.18 -17.36
N VAL A 69 -2.34 5.62 -17.77
CA VAL A 69 -2.56 6.42 -18.99
C VAL A 69 -3.17 7.74 -18.57
N GLU A 70 -2.62 8.82 -19.06
CA GLU A 70 -3.12 10.20 -18.88
C GLU A 70 -3.70 10.71 -20.19
N TYR A 71 -4.87 11.35 -20.12
CA TYR A 71 -5.52 12.01 -21.23
C TYR A 71 -5.64 13.51 -20.94
N SER A 72 -5.03 14.33 -21.77
CA SER A 72 -5.10 15.80 -21.70
C SER A 72 -6.41 16.29 -22.25
N ILE A 73 -7.32 16.76 -21.39
CA ILE A 73 -8.58 17.42 -21.78
C ILE A 73 -8.25 18.76 -22.43
N ASN A 74 -7.34 19.50 -21.82
CA ASN A 74 -6.77 20.75 -22.28
C ASN A 74 -5.35 20.93 -21.68
N GLU A 75 -4.68 22.03 -22.02
CA GLU A 75 -3.30 22.32 -21.59
C GLU A 75 -3.08 22.24 -20.06
N LYS A 76 -4.11 22.39 -19.26
CA LYS A 76 -4.02 22.46 -17.79
C LYS A 76 -4.77 21.35 -17.06
N SER A 77 -5.52 20.52 -17.76
CA SER A 77 -6.44 19.53 -17.16
C SER A 77 -6.25 18.17 -17.78
N ILE A 78 -5.94 17.20 -16.95
CA ILE A 78 -5.62 15.84 -17.34
C ILE A 78 -6.48 14.87 -16.51
N ILE A 79 -6.99 13.83 -17.14
CA ILE A 79 -7.60 12.69 -16.46
C ILE A 79 -6.66 11.51 -16.63
N GLY A 80 -6.39 10.80 -15.55
CA GLY A 80 -5.57 9.59 -15.55
C GLY A 80 -6.32 8.37 -15.02
N LEU A 81 -6.05 7.24 -15.64
CA LEU A 81 -6.52 5.92 -15.23
C LEU A 81 -5.33 4.99 -15.17
N GLY A 82 -5.26 4.15 -14.15
CA GLY A 82 -4.15 3.22 -13.99
C GLY A 82 -4.54 1.84 -13.49
N MET A 83 -3.54 0.99 -13.42
CA MET A 83 -3.58 -0.29 -12.72
C MET A 83 -2.26 -0.49 -11.99
N GLY A 84 -2.32 -0.87 -10.74
CA GLY A 84 -1.13 -0.99 -9.93
C GLY A 84 -1.20 -2.09 -8.89
N TYR A 85 -0.03 -2.32 -8.30
CA TYR A 85 0.15 -3.12 -7.11
C TYR A 85 0.27 -2.19 -5.91
N GLN A 86 -0.54 -2.44 -4.89
CA GLN A 86 -0.49 -1.71 -3.64
C GLN A 86 -0.17 -2.66 -2.50
N ASN A 87 0.80 -2.27 -1.67
CA ASN A 87 1.08 -2.93 -0.41
C ASN A 87 0.82 -1.95 0.74
N ASN A 88 -0.13 -2.27 1.60
CA ASN A 88 -0.40 -1.54 2.83
C ASN A 88 -0.43 -2.48 4.04
N GLY A 89 -0.68 -1.95 5.22
CA GLY A 89 -0.74 -2.74 6.44
C GLY A 89 -0.34 -1.96 7.67
N SER A 90 -0.14 -2.67 8.76
CA SER A 90 0.33 -2.12 10.04
C SER A 90 1.49 -2.94 10.58
N ARG A 91 2.23 -2.36 11.51
CA ARG A 91 3.22 -3.08 12.32
C ARG A 91 3.13 -2.62 13.77
N THR A 92 3.52 -3.48 14.70
CA THR A 92 3.64 -3.09 16.10
C THR A 92 5.02 -2.50 16.40
N LYS A 93 5.12 -1.76 17.50
CA LYS A 93 6.39 -1.52 18.18
C LYS A 93 7.00 -2.89 18.55
N LYS A 94 8.22 -2.91 19.01
CA LYS A 94 8.75 -4.07 19.71
C LYS A 94 8.12 -4.09 21.09
N GLU A 95 7.55 -5.22 21.44
CA GLU A 95 6.92 -5.44 22.74
C GLU A 95 7.67 -6.52 23.49
N ASP A 96 7.81 -6.35 24.77
CA ASP A 96 8.40 -7.38 25.63
C ASP A 96 7.49 -8.61 25.58
N ALA A 97 8.09 -9.77 25.32
CA ALA A 97 7.36 -11.00 25.11
C ALA A 97 7.63 -11.98 26.23
N MET A 98 6.56 -12.42 26.89
CA MET A 98 6.57 -13.63 27.69
C MET A 98 5.94 -14.72 26.84
N VAL A 99 6.74 -15.61 26.28
CA VAL A 99 6.24 -16.76 25.51
C VAL A 99 6.38 -18.01 26.34
N TRP A 100 5.24 -18.65 26.55
CA TRP A 100 5.18 -19.96 27.17
C TRP A 100 5.30 -21.02 26.07
N GLY A 101 6.35 -21.83 26.15
CA GLY A 101 6.48 -23.06 25.37
C GLY A 101 5.91 -24.25 26.14
N ILE A 102 5.56 -25.30 25.43
CA ILE A 102 5.24 -26.60 26.04
C ILE A 102 6.40 -27.53 25.74
N ASN A 103 7.01 -28.09 26.76
CA ASN A 103 8.05 -29.09 26.58
C ASN A 103 7.40 -30.34 25.93
N PRO A 104 7.83 -30.76 24.74
CA PRO A 104 7.22 -31.87 24.03
C PRO A 104 7.37 -33.23 24.75
N ASP A 105 8.39 -33.35 25.62
CA ASP A 105 8.67 -34.59 26.31
C ASP A 105 7.92 -34.71 27.64
N THR A 106 7.70 -33.58 28.34
CA THR A 106 7.02 -33.62 29.68
C THR A 106 5.63 -33.03 29.65
N GLY A 107 5.22 -32.32 28.60
CA GLY A 107 3.94 -31.61 28.53
C GLY A 107 3.88 -30.36 29.44
N GLU A 108 4.96 -30.00 30.13
CA GLU A 108 5.01 -28.87 31.05
C GLU A 108 5.21 -27.54 30.29
N ALA A 109 4.51 -26.51 30.76
CA ALA A 109 4.70 -25.17 30.26
C ALA A 109 6.03 -24.60 30.79
N TYR A 110 6.84 -24.06 29.90
CA TYR A 110 8.06 -23.34 30.28
C TYR A 110 8.10 -21.94 29.66
N LEU A 111 8.78 -21.02 30.33
CA LEU A 111 9.04 -19.69 29.75
C LEU A 111 10.21 -19.84 28.77
N GLU A 112 10.07 -19.35 27.54
CA GLU A 112 11.14 -19.41 26.54
C GLU A 112 12.26 -18.44 26.97
N PRO A 113 13.39 -18.95 27.47
CA PRO A 113 14.31 -18.15 28.31
C PRO A 113 15.08 -17.10 27.54
N ASN A 114 15.07 -17.14 26.21
CA ASN A 114 15.87 -16.25 25.37
C ASN A 114 15.06 -15.25 24.53
N LEU A 115 13.71 -15.32 24.59
CA LEU A 115 12.86 -14.41 23.86
C LEU A 115 12.63 -13.13 24.67
N VAL A 116 13.10 -11.99 24.10
CA VAL A 116 13.06 -10.70 24.79
C VAL A 116 11.95 -9.82 24.25
N GLN A 117 11.76 -9.81 22.93
CA GLN A 117 10.79 -8.93 22.29
C GLN A 117 10.17 -9.56 21.05
N VAL A 118 8.94 -9.16 20.74
CA VAL A 118 8.23 -9.55 19.51
C VAL A 118 7.73 -8.31 18.78
N ARG A 119 7.73 -8.38 17.46
CA ARG A 119 7.09 -7.40 16.58
C ARG A 119 6.21 -8.12 15.58
N ASN A 120 4.98 -7.68 15.43
CA ASN A 120 4.06 -8.19 14.43
C ASN A 120 3.91 -7.21 13.26
N ILE A 121 3.80 -7.75 12.06
CA ILE A 121 3.61 -6.99 10.81
C ILE A 121 2.47 -7.65 10.05
N ASN A 122 1.41 -6.90 9.80
CA ASN A 122 0.31 -7.29 8.94
C ASN A 122 0.48 -6.61 7.58
N SER A 123 0.43 -7.39 6.51
CA SER A 123 0.56 -6.88 5.14
C SER A 123 -0.62 -7.31 4.30
N HIS A 124 -1.18 -6.36 3.57
CA HIS A 124 -2.28 -6.56 2.63
C HIS A 124 -1.77 -6.21 1.23
N TYR A 125 -1.89 -7.17 0.33
CA TYR A 125 -1.47 -7.06 -1.06
C TYR A 125 -2.70 -6.89 -1.94
N ASN A 126 -2.69 -5.84 -2.73
CA ASN A 126 -3.87 -5.43 -3.47
C ASN A 126 -3.53 -5.11 -4.93
N ILE A 127 -4.50 -5.30 -5.82
CA ILE A 127 -4.56 -4.61 -7.11
C ILE A 127 -5.31 -3.31 -6.88
N GLU A 128 -4.76 -2.22 -7.38
CA GLU A 128 -5.34 -0.89 -7.32
C GLU A 128 -5.65 -0.40 -8.74
N ILE A 129 -6.81 0.23 -8.90
CA ILE A 129 -7.24 0.89 -10.14
C ILE A 129 -7.52 2.34 -9.79
N PRO A 130 -6.51 3.23 -9.89
CA PRO A 130 -6.69 4.66 -9.65
C PRO A 130 -7.37 5.34 -10.84
N LEU A 131 -8.29 6.24 -10.53
CA LEU A 131 -8.86 7.24 -11.42
C LEU A 131 -8.63 8.61 -10.79
N TYR A 132 -7.97 9.51 -11.51
CA TYR A 132 -7.63 10.80 -10.96
C TYR A 132 -7.76 11.94 -11.97
N TYR A 133 -7.94 13.13 -11.43
CA TYR A 133 -7.83 14.39 -12.12
C TYR A 133 -6.54 15.09 -11.69
N LYS A 134 -5.77 15.55 -12.66
CA LYS A 134 -4.54 16.32 -12.46
C LYS A 134 -4.71 17.71 -13.05
N ARG A 135 -4.40 18.74 -12.26
CA ARG A 135 -4.41 20.15 -12.67
C ARG A 135 -3.01 20.69 -12.68
N ILE A 136 -2.58 21.19 -13.84
CA ILE A 136 -1.30 21.87 -13.99
C ILE A 136 -1.46 23.31 -13.52
N LEU A 137 -0.61 23.74 -12.58
CA LEU A 137 -0.67 25.05 -11.92
C LEU A 137 0.32 26.05 -12.52
N GLY A 138 1.28 25.59 -13.29
CA GLY A 138 2.31 26.39 -13.93
C GLY A 138 3.09 25.54 -14.93
N GLU A 139 4.32 25.88 -15.23
CA GLU A 139 5.14 25.13 -16.20
C GLU A 139 5.52 23.71 -15.69
N LYS A 140 5.67 23.55 -14.38
CA LYS A 140 6.20 22.34 -13.77
C LYS A 140 5.38 21.79 -12.59
N LEU A 141 4.51 22.61 -12.01
CA LEU A 141 3.75 22.24 -10.82
C LEU A 141 2.38 21.67 -11.20
N PHE A 142 1.93 20.67 -10.43
CA PHE A 142 0.60 20.14 -10.58
C PHE A 142 0.01 19.70 -9.25
N VAL A 143 -1.31 19.61 -9.18
CA VAL A 143 -2.07 18.98 -8.12
C VAL A 143 -2.86 17.81 -8.70
N LEU A 144 -2.96 16.73 -7.94
CA LEU A 144 -3.69 15.54 -8.29
C LEU A 144 -4.71 15.23 -7.21
N ILE A 145 -5.94 14.92 -7.61
CA ILE A 145 -6.99 14.40 -6.75
C ILE A 145 -7.67 13.24 -7.44
N GLY A 146 -7.98 12.18 -6.71
CA GLY A 146 -8.59 11.00 -7.31
C GLY A 146 -9.18 10.04 -6.32
N THR A 147 -9.65 8.93 -6.87
CA THR A 147 -10.14 7.77 -6.13
C THR A 147 -9.50 6.51 -6.69
N SER A 148 -9.44 5.46 -5.88
CA SER A 148 -8.99 4.15 -6.37
C SER A 148 -9.96 3.06 -5.93
N SER A 149 -10.22 2.13 -6.83
CA SER A 149 -10.83 0.84 -6.50
C SER A 149 -9.70 -0.12 -6.11
N ILE A 150 -9.86 -0.81 -5.00
CA ILE A 150 -8.83 -1.67 -4.42
C ILE A 150 -9.38 -3.09 -4.30
N LEU A 151 -8.72 -4.04 -4.92
CA LEU A 151 -9.03 -5.47 -4.84
C LEU A 151 -7.95 -6.18 -4.01
N ASN A 152 -8.31 -6.70 -2.84
CA ASN A 152 -7.39 -7.49 -2.01
C ASN A 152 -7.13 -8.87 -2.62
N ILE A 153 -5.85 -9.21 -2.78
CA ILE A 153 -5.39 -10.46 -3.40
C ILE A 153 -4.92 -11.45 -2.33
N SER A 154 -4.12 -10.96 -1.36
CA SER A 154 -3.50 -11.80 -0.35
C SER A 154 -3.19 -10.98 0.91
N ASN A 155 -3.16 -11.67 2.04
CA ASN A 155 -2.80 -11.08 3.32
C ASN A 155 -1.74 -11.95 3.99
N THR A 156 -0.78 -11.32 4.64
CA THR A 156 0.25 -12.04 5.39
C THR A 156 0.42 -11.42 6.76
N GLN A 157 0.67 -12.29 7.73
CA GLN A 157 1.12 -11.89 9.05
C GLN A 157 2.55 -12.37 9.26
N THR A 158 3.41 -11.48 9.74
CA THR A 158 4.81 -11.78 10.05
C THR A 158 5.07 -11.47 11.51
N SER A 159 5.61 -12.43 12.26
CA SER A 159 6.13 -12.22 13.60
C SER A 159 7.66 -12.26 13.56
N ILE A 160 8.27 -11.24 14.14
CA ILE A 160 9.72 -11.15 14.30
C ILE A 160 10.03 -11.26 15.79
N GLN A 161 10.69 -12.33 16.15
CA GLN A 161 11.15 -12.63 17.51
C GLN A 161 12.59 -12.16 17.65
N TYR A 162 12.88 -11.44 18.72
CA TYR A 162 14.19 -10.94 19.06
C TYR A 162 14.66 -11.66 20.32
N HIS A 163 15.80 -12.32 20.25
CA HIS A 163 16.37 -13.10 21.34
C HIS A 163 17.47 -12.34 22.07
N ALA A 164 17.76 -12.71 23.31
CA ALA A 164 18.75 -12.08 24.16
C ALA A 164 20.18 -12.16 23.61
N ASP A 165 20.49 -13.17 22.82
CA ASP A 165 21.76 -13.36 22.11
C ASP A 165 21.91 -12.47 20.87
N GLY A 166 20.92 -11.60 20.59
CA GLY A 166 20.88 -10.73 19.41
C GLY A 166 20.35 -11.42 18.14
N SER A 167 20.05 -12.71 18.18
CA SER A 167 19.47 -13.42 17.04
C SER A 167 18.03 -12.97 16.78
N LYS A 168 17.59 -13.15 15.52
CA LYS A 168 16.23 -12.80 15.09
C LYS A 168 15.63 -13.98 14.33
N LYS A 169 14.45 -14.40 14.75
CA LYS A 169 13.65 -15.39 14.03
C LYS A 169 12.44 -14.71 13.40
N ARG A 170 12.24 -14.93 12.11
CA ARG A 170 11.11 -14.39 11.35
C ARG A 170 10.22 -15.53 10.89
N ASN A 171 8.97 -15.50 11.30
CA ASN A 171 7.94 -16.41 10.87
C ASN A 171 6.89 -15.61 10.08
N THR A 172 6.57 -16.07 8.88
CA THR A 172 5.55 -15.45 8.02
C THR A 172 4.57 -16.52 7.60
N TRP A 173 3.28 -16.23 7.71
CA TRP A 173 2.20 -17.11 7.26
C TRP A 173 1.16 -16.29 6.50
N GLU A 174 0.47 -16.95 5.59
CA GLU A 174 -0.67 -16.37 4.90
C GLU A 174 -1.88 -16.33 5.85
N ASP A 175 -2.57 -15.20 5.83
CA ASP A 175 -3.82 -15.03 6.55
C ASP A 175 -4.97 -15.12 5.55
N ASN A 176 -5.52 -16.31 5.43
CA ASN A 176 -6.60 -16.65 4.51
C ASN A 176 -7.99 -16.44 5.11
N SER A 177 -8.12 -15.62 6.16
CA SER A 177 -9.41 -15.33 6.79
C SER A 177 -10.41 -14.79 5.75
N THR A 178 -11.60 -15.37 5.74
CA THR A 178 -12.73 -14.92 4.90
C THR A 178 -13.32 -13.57 5.36
N GLU A 179 -12.90 -13.10 6.52
CA GLU A 179 -13.34 -11.83 7.11
C GLU A 179 -12.74 -10.63 6.41
N PHE A 180 -11.62 -10.79 5.71
CA PHE A 180 -11.04 -9.69 4.96
C PHE A 180 -11.98 -9.20 3.85
N ARG A 181 -12.07 -7.87 3.76
CA ARG A 181 -12.83 -7.22 2.70
C ARG A 181 -12.05 -7.34 1.38
N LYS A 182 -12.64 -8.04 0.41
CA LYS A 182 -12.02 -8.22 -0.91
C LYS A 182 -12.00 -6.95 -1.74
N PHE A 183 -12.95 -6.05 -1.53
CA PHE A 183 -13.11 -4.83 -2.31
C PHE A 183 -13.17 -3.61 -1.38
N ASN A 184 -12.39 -2.59 -1.72
CA ASN A 184 -12.31 -1.34 -0.97
C ASN A 184 -12.19 -0.15 -1.93
N PHE A 185 -12.37 1.06 -1.41
CA PHE A 185 -12.16 2.30 -2.11
C PHE A 185 -11.23 3.21 -1.31
N SER A 186 -10.50 4.07 -2.01
CA SER A 186 -9.70 5.11 -1.38
C SER A 186 -9.84 6.44 -2.08
N GLY A 187 -9.57 7.52 -1.34
CA GLY A 187 -9.36 8.86 -1.87
C GLY A 187 -7.85 9.16 -1.92
N ASN A 188 -7.43 9.89 -2.94
CA ASN A 188 -6.03 10.20 -3.21
C ASN A 188 -5.85 11.69 -3.41
N ILE A 189 -4.78 12.24 -2.88
CA ILE A 189 -4.35 13.61 -3.15
C ILE A 189 -2.83 13.67 -3.26
N GLY A 190 -2.35 14.49 -4.21
CA GLY A 190 -0.93 14.74 -4.40
C GLY A 190 -0.67 16.15 -4.92
N PHE A 191 0.51 16.68 -4.60
CA PHE A 191 1.02 17.92 -5.15
C PHE A 191 2.40 17.66 -5.72
N GLY A 192 2.61 17.92 -7.01
CA GLY A 192 3.77 17.41 -7.70
C GLY A 192 4.52 18.40 -8.56
N PHE A 193 5.67 17.91 -9.00
CA PHE A 193 6.63 18.66 -9.78
C PHE A 193 7.19 17.77 -10.91
N ASP A 194 7.11 18.29 -12.14
CA ASP A 194 7.78 17.70 -13.31
C ASP A 194 9.19 18.28 -13.39
N TYR A 195 10.21 17.49 -12.98
CA TYR A 195 11.58 17.97 -12.92
C TYR A 195 12.35 17.81 -14.24
N LEU A 196 11.90 16.92 -15.11
CA LEU A 196 12.35 16.80 -16.48
C LEU A 196 11.13 16.69 -17.39
N ASN A 197 11.07 17.53 -18.39
CA ASN A 197 10.04 17.48 -19.42
C ASN A 197 10.70 17.70 -20.79
N THR A 198 10.72 16.64 -21.59
CA THR A 198 11.18 16.65 -22.98
C THR A 198 10.04 16.24 -23.88
N GLU A 199 10.17 16.38 -25.20
CA GLU A 199 9.15 15.96 -26.18
C GLU A 199 8.78 14.47 -26.09
N LYS A 200 9.68 13.63 -25.55
CA LYS A 200 9.50 12.16 -25.51
C LYS A 200 9.38 11.58 -24.12
N LEU A 201 9.73 12.34 -23.10
CA LEU A 201 9.88 11.81 -21.75
C LEU A 201 9.66 12.91 -20.72
N SER A 202 8.82 12.63 -19.76
CA SER A 202 8.66 13.45 -18.55
C SER A 202 8.97 12.62 -17.31
N LEU A 203 9.75 13.20 -16.38
CA LEU A 203 9.99 12.65 -15.07
C LEU A 203 9.31 13.52 -14.01
N PHE A 204 8.60 12.89 -13.10
CA PHE A 204 7.86 13.61 -12.08
C PHE A 204 8.11 13.05 -10.68
N VAL A 205 7.87 13.88 -9.70
CA VAL A 205 7.86 13.51 -8.27
C VAL A 205 6.73 14.26 -7.56
N PHE A 206 6.04 13.59 -6.67
CA PHE A 206 5.04 14.24 -5.82
C PHE A 206 4.84 13.51 -4.49
N PRO A 207 4.74 14.26 -3.38
CA PRO A 207 4.16 13.75 -2.14
C PRO A 207 2.73 13.31 -2.41
N TYR A 208 2.38 12.16 -1.84
CA TYR A 208 1.13 11.47 -2.10
C TYR A 208 0.51 10.98 -0.80
N LEU A 209 -0.77 11.24 -0.64
CA LEU A 209 -1.58 10.80 0.47
C LEU A 209 -2.76 10.02 -0.06
N GLN A 210 -3.00 8.86 0.52
CA GLN A 210 -4.13 7.99 0.19
C GLN A 210 -4.81 7.51 1.46
N TYR A 211 -6.15 7.58 1.48
CA TYR A 211 -6.97 7.12 2.59
C TYR A 211 -8.01 6.12 2.13
N GLY A 212 -7.99 4.90 2.73
CA GLY A 212 -8.98 3.85 2.50
C GLY A 212 -10.28 4.13 3.26
N PHE A 213 -11.41 4.18 2.57
CA PHE A 213 -12.70 4.54 3.18
C PHE A 213 -13.36 3.40 3.95
N LEU A 214 -13.12 2.16 3.52
CA LEU A 214 -13.68 1.00 4.18
C LEU A 214 -12.61 0.31 5.01
N GLY A 215 -13.01 -0.20 6.17
CA GLY A 215 -12.12 -1.00 7.01
C GLY A 215 -11.68 -2.30 6.33
N VAL A 216 -10.56 -2.83 6.75
CA VAL A 216 -9.96 -4.06 6.18
C VAL A 216 -10.83 -5.29 6.41
N SER A 217 -11.46 -5.38 7.58
CA SER A 217 -12.37 -6.47 7.92
C SER A 217 -13.82 -6.13 7.60
N LYS A 218 -14.62 -7.16 7.36
CA LYS A 218 -16.08 -7.04 7.20
C LYS A 218 -16.80 -6.99 8.53
N THR A 219 -16.30 -7.71 9.51
CA THR A 219 -17.03 -8.08 10.76
C THR A 219 -16.25 -7.75 12.01
N ALA A 220 -14.97 -7.41 11.92
CA ALA A 220 -14.18 -7.13 13.12
C ALA A 220 -14.69 -5.87 13.84
N PRO A 221 -14.96 -5.95 15.15
CA PRO A 221 -15.42 -4.82 15.94
C PRO A 221 -14.37 -3.70 16.04
N LEU A 222 -13.08 -4.06 16.00
CA LEU A 222 -11.98 -3.14 15.79
C LEU A 222 -11.49 -3.27 14.36
N ASN A 223 -11.77 -2.28 13.56
CA ASN A 223 -11.40 -2.26 12.16
C ASN A 223 -10.26 -1.25 11.90
N ARG A 224 -9.61 -1.36 10.75
CA ARG A 224 -8.51 -0.47 10.35
C ARG A 224 -8.76 0.10 8.97
N ASN A 225 -8.76 1.42 8.90
CA ASN A 225 -8.72 2.16 7.64
C ASN A 225 -7.28 2.58 7.39
N PHE A 226 -6.70 2.25 6.24
CA PHE A 226 -5.31 2.58 5.99
C PHE A 226 -5.15 3.99 5.45
N LEU A 227 -4.25 4.75 6.09
CA LEU A 227 -3.69 6.00 5.60
C LEU A 227 -2.27 5.71 5.10
N SER A 228 -2.02 5.96 3.82
CA SER A 228 -0.69 5.83 3.21
C SER A 228 -0.15 7.20 2.85
N ILE A 229 1.07 7.49 3.29
CA ILE A 229 1.76 8.76 3.04
C ILE A 229 3.15 8.43 2.50
N GLY A 230 3.57 9.10 1.44
CA GLY A 230 4.90 8.89 0.87
C GLY A 230 5.18 9.79 -0.31
N ILE A 231 6.13 9.39 -1.13
CA ILE A 231 6.56 10.13 -2.32
C ILE A 231 6.36 9.22 -3.53
N SER A 232 5.56 9.66 -4.47
CA SER A 232 5.45 9.00 -5.77
C SER A 232 6.47 9.62 -6.73
N THR A 233 7.15 8.78 -7.48
CA THR A 233 8.02 9.20 -8.58
C THR A 233 7.76 8.32 -9.79
N GLY A 234 7.95 8.87 -10.97
CA GLY A 234 7.66 8.10 -12.17
C GLY A 234 8.08 8.80 -13.46
N ILE A 235 7.71 8.15 -14.55
CA ILE A 235 8.07 8.47 -15.90
C ILE A 235 6.81 8.45 -16.78
N ARG A 236 6.70 9.40 -17.71
CA ARG A 236 5.69 9.49 -18.77
C ARG A 236 6.35 9.51 -20.14
N PHE A 237 5.70 8.89 -21.13
CA PHE A 237 6.14 8.76 -22.52
C PHE A 237 5.08 9.31 -23.46
#